data_5921dab73d1b0dfa9567395e79d057c2
#
_entry.id   5921dab73d1b0dfa9567395e79d057c2
#
_cell.length_a   1.000
_cell.length_b   1.000
_cell.length_c   1.000
_cell.angle_alpha   90.00
_cell.angle_beta   90.00
_cell.angle_gamma   90.00
#
_symmetry.space_group_name_H-M   'P 1'
#
loop_
_entity.id
_entity.type
_entity.pdbx_description
1 polymer ?
#
loop_
_entity_poly.entity_id
_entity_poly.type
_entity_poly.pdbx_seq_one_letter_code
_entity_poly.pdbx_strand_id
1 'polypeptide(L)'
;MQLRKLESRLKYQFVDGDLLRLALTHRSFGSGNNERLEFLGDSILNVVITQTLFERFPRATEGQMSRLRAKLVRRATLADIARQLSLGDFMVMGPGELRSGGFARDSVLSDAVEAIIGAIFIDGGLDVAEKKILLWYKARLSELSLSEAERDAKSKLQEYLQAKGLPLPRYEVIDISGLDHEQIFTVACSSEILPESILAEGRSRRIAEQKAAKLAVAFLEQGP
;
A
#
# COMPACT_ATOMS: atom_id res chain seq x y z
N MET A 1 -10.77 -26.54 -18.31
CA MET A 1 -10.01 -27.16 -17.20
C MET A 1 -9.10 -26.16 -16.45
N GLN A 2 -8.41 -25.24 -17.13
CA GLN A 2 -7.51 -24.26 -16.48
C GLN A 2 -8.24 -23.27 -15.56
N LEU A 3 -9.36 -22.66 -15.96
CA LEU A 3 -10.08 -21.67 -15.13
C LEU A 3 -10.63 -22.27 -13.84
N ARG A 4 -11.10 -23.51 -13.82
CA ARG A 4 -11.53 -24.19 -12.59
C ARG A 4 -10.42 -24.32 -11.54
N LYS A 5 -9.15 -24.47 -11.97
CA LYS A 5 -7.99 -24.46 -11.09
C LYS A 5 -7.79 -23.09 -10.45
N LEU A 6 -8.00 -22.03 -11.20
CA LEU A 6 -7.93 -20.67 -10.69
C LEU A 6 -9.09 -20.39 -9.72
N GLU A 7 -10.33 -20.73 -10.07
CA GLU A 7 -11.49 -20.60 -9.16
C GLU A 7 -11.26 -21.27 -7.81
N SER A 8 -10.62 -22.46 -7.81
CA SER A 8 -10.24 -23.14 -6.57
C SER A 8 -9.22 -22.36 -5.75
N ARG A 9 -8.27 -21.64 -6.38
CA ARG A 9 -7.31 -20.76 -5.71
C ARG A 9 -7.96 -19.49 -5.17
N LEU A 10 -8.85 -18.88 -5.99
CA LEU A 10 -9.65 -17.71 -5.60
C LEU A 10 -10.64 -18.03 -4.47
N LYS A 11 -10.91 -19.34 -4.24
CA LYS A 11 -12.01 -19.82 -3.37
C LYS A 11 -13.36 -19.22 -3.79
N TYR A 12 -13.54 -19.00 -5.11
CA TYR A 12 -14.76 -18.49 -5.71
C TYR A 12 -15.05 -19.17 -7.02
N GLN A 13 -16.27 -19.60 -7.24
CA GLN A 13 -16.76 -20.16 -8.49
C GLN A 13 -17.69 -19.13 -9.14
N PHE A 14 -17.33 -18.70 -10.35
CA PHE A 14 -18.13 -17.75 -11.10
C PHE A 14 -19.40 -18.39 -11.64
N VAL A 15 -20.50 -17.66 -11.53
CA VAL A 15 -21.75 -18.00 -12.24
C VAL A 15 -21.58 -17.67 -13.73
N ASP A 16 -21.04 -16.50 -14.03
CA ASP A 16 -20.64 -16.11 -15.38
C ASP A 16 -19.12 -16.26 -15.56
N GLY A 17 -18.70 -17.36 -16.18
CA GLY A 17 -17.29 -17.63 -16.47
C GLY A 17 -16.62 -16.64 -17.43
N ASP A 18 -17.37 -15.87 -18.20
CA ASP A 18 -16.81 -14.87 -19.12
C ASP A 18 -16.32 -13.62 -18.37
N LEU A 19 -16.87 -13.33 -17.20
CA LEU A 19 -16.33 -12.28 -16.30
C LEU A 19 -14.90 -12.61 -15.84
N LEU A 20 -14.63 -13.87 -15.46
CA LEU A 20 -13.27 -14.27 -15.09
C LEU A 20 -12.32 -14.22 -16.28
N ARG A 21 -12.75 -14.64 -17.47
CA ARG A 21 -11.93 -14.52 -18.69
C ARG A 21 -11.60 -13.07 -19.01
N LEU A 22 -12.60 -12.19 -18.93
CA LEU A 22 -12.42 -10.76 -19.16
C LEU A 22 -11.43 -10.15 -18.15
N ALA A 23 -11.56 -10.50 -16.87
CA ALA A 23 -10.65 -10.03 -15.81
C ALA A 23 -9.19 -10.44 -16.03
N LEU A 24 -8.95 -11.58 -16.69
CA LEU A 24 -7.63 -12.10 -17.00
C LEU A 24 -7.09 -11.60 -18.35
N THR A 25 -7.87 -10.88 -19.16
CA THR A 25 -7.49 -10.42 -20.49
C THR A 25 -6.85 -9.05 -20.42
N HIS A 26 -5.53 -9.00 -20.63
CA HIS A 26 -4.76 -7.75 -20.65
C HIS A 26 -5.07 -6.92 -21.92
N ARG A 27 -5.00 -5.59 -21.81
CA ARG A 27 -5.24 -4.64 -22.93
C ARG A 27 -4.43 -4.92 -24.20
N SER A 28 -3.27 -5.55 -24.09
CA SER A 28 -2.46 -5.91 -25.26
C SER A 28 -3.10 -6.98 -26.14
N PHE A 29 -4.12 -7.68 -25.66
CA PHE A 29 -4.84 -8.70 -26.42
C PHE A 29 -5.89 -8.08 -27.36
N GLY A 30 -6.53 -6.97 -26.96
CA GLY A 30 -7.53 -6.29 -27.79
C GLY A 30 -8.53 -5.45 -26.99
N SER A 31 -9.63 -5.08 -27.63
CA SER A 31 -10.66 -4.19 -27.07
C SER A 31 -11.50 -4.82 -25.95
N GLY A 32 -11.64 -6.15 -25.92
CA GLY A 32 -12.30 -6.86 -24.81
C GLY A 32 -11.28 -7.21 -23.74
N ASN A 33 -10.99 -6.27 -22.85
CA ASN A 33 -9.92 -6.39 -21.86
C ASN A 33 -10.39 -5.99 -20.44
N ASN A 34 -9.50 -6.10 -19.47
CA ASN A 34 -9.79 -5.97 -18.05
C ASN A 34 -9.84 -4.54 -17.49
N GLU A 35 -9.49 -3.50 -18.27
CA GLU A 35 -9.35 -2.13 -17.76
C GLU A 35 -10.61 -1.60 -17.03
N ARG A 36 -11.81 -1.92 -17.55
CA ARG A 36 -13.06 -1.50 -16.90
C ARG A 36 -13.35 -2.24 -15.59
N LEU A 37 -12.98 -3.53 -15.53
CA LEU A 37 -13.11 -4.33 -14.30
C LEU A 37 -12.07 -3.91 -13.26
N GLU A 38 -10.85 -3.58 -13.67
CA GLU A 38 -9.78 -3.01 -12.86
C GLU A 38 -10.26 -1.72 -12.19
N PHE A 39 -10.77 -0.75 -12.97
CA PHE A 39 -11.31 0.51 -12.45
C PHE A 39 -12.39 0.30 -11.39
N LEU A 40 -13.31 -0.65 -11.61
CA LEU A 40 -14.35 -0.99 -10.65
C LEU A 40 -13.76 -1.66 -9.41
N GLY A 41 -12.88 -2.61 -9.61
CA GLY A 41 -12.28 -3.41 -8.54
C GLY A 41 -11.38 -2.60 -7.62
N ASP A 42 -10.61 -1.63 -8.15
CA ASP A 42 -9.87 -0.67 -7.33
C ASP A 42 -10.79 0.07 -6.35
N SER A 43 -11.92 0.57 -6.83
CA SER A 43 -12.91 1.26 -5.99
C SER A 43 -13.47 0.35 -4.89
N ILE A 44 -13.84 -0.89 -5.23
CA ILE A 44 -14.34 -1.88 -4.26
C ILE A 44 -13.26 -2.24 -3.23
N LEU A 45 -12.03 -2.49 -3.68
CA LEU A 45 -10.91 -2.78 -2.80
C LEU A 45 -10.68 -1.64 -1.80
N ASN A 46 -10.67 -0.40 -2.28
CA ASN A 46 -10.48 0.78 -1.43
C ASN A 46 -11.60 0.92 -0.38
N VAL A 47 -12.86 0.66 -0.74
CA VAL A 47 -13.99 0.68 0.21
C VAL A 47 -13.81 -0.38 1.29
N VAL A 48 -13.57 -1.63 0.90
CA VAL A 48 -13.44 -2.76 1.85
C VAL A 48 -12.25 -2.56 2.80
N ILE A 49 -11.10 -2.18 2.28
CA ILE A 49 -9.91 -1.94 3.12
C ILE A 49 -10.12 -0.73 4.03
N THR A 50 -10.77 0.33 3.55
CA THR A 50 -11.08 1.51 4.38
C THR A 50 -12.00 1.16 5.53
N GLN A 51 -13.10 0.44 5.27
CA GLN A 51 -14.03 -0.03 6.29
C GLN A 51 -13.33 -0.91 7.32
N THR A 52 -12.54 -1.89 6.86
CA THR A 52 -11.77 -2.79 7.74
C THR A 52 -10.82 -2.03 8.67
N LEU A 53 -10.12 -1.01 8.15
CA LEU A 53 -9.21 -0.19 8.95
C LEU A 53 -9.97 0.67 9.96
N PHE A 54 -11.09 1.26 9.56
CA PHE A 54 -11.94 2.08 10.41
C PHE A 54 -12.48 1.28 11.62
N GLU A 55 -12.97 0.09 11.38
CA GLU A 55 -13.49 -0.80 12.43
C GLU A 55 -12.39 -1.32 13.34
N ARG A 56 -11.24 -1.69 12.78
CA ARG A 56 -10.13 -2.30 13.52
C ARG A 56 -9.35 -1.31 14.37
N PHE A 57 -9.26 -0.05 13.94
CA PHE A 57 -8.45 0.97 14.60
C PHE A 57 -9.29 2.20 15.00
N PRO A 58 -10.25 2.07 15.95
CA PRO A 58 -11.20 3.15 16.28
C PRO A 58 -10.55 4.40 16.89
N ARG A 59 -9.25 4.32 17.29
CA ARG A 59 -8.50 5.45 17.82
C ARG A 59 -7.47 6.01 16.82
N ALA A 60 -7.39 5.45 15.60
CA ALA A 60 -6.46 5.94 14.61
C ALA A 60 -6.93 7.26 14.02
N THR A 61 -5.98 8.15 13.75
CA THR A 61 -6.27 9.38 13.00
C THR A 61 -6.52 9.06 11.51
N GLU A 62 -7.16 9.99 10.80
CA GLU A 62 -7.34 9.87 9.34
C GLU A 62 -6.02 9.62 8.63
N GLY A 63 -4.96 10.41 8.95
CA GLY A 63 -3.65 10.24 8.34
C GLY A 63 -3.02 8.88 8.60
N GLN A 64 -3.22 8.27 9.79
CA GLN A 64 -2.77 6.92 10.08
C GLN A 64 -3.52 5.88 9.23
N MET A 65 -4.85 5.99 9.15
CA MET A 65 -5.68 5.10 8.32
C MET A 65 -5.34 5.22 6.84
N SER A 66 -5.15 6.44 6.33
CA SER A 66 -4.75 6.67 4.93
C SER A 66 -3.39 6.06 4.59
N ARG A 67 -2.40 6.14 5.49
CA ARG A 67 -1.10 5.48 5.31
C ARG A 67 -1.21 3.96 5.32
N LEU A 68 -1.98 3.38 6.24
CA LEU A 68 -2.21 1.93 6.28
C LEU A 68 -2.93 1.45 5.02
N ARG A 69 -3.95 2.17 4.56
CA ARG A 69 -4.64 1.88 3.30
C ARG A 69 -3.67 1.92 2.13
N ALA A 70 -2.92 3.02 1.97
CA ALA A 70 -1.94 3.13 0.89
C ALA A 70 -0.91 1.99 0.87
N LYS A 71 -0.47 1.50 2.04
CA LYS A 71 0.40 0.31 2.15
C LYS A 71 -0.29 -0.96 1.64
N LEU A 72 -1.57 -1.13 1.96
CA LEU A 72 -2.33 -2.33 1.61
C LEU A 72 -2.71 -2.37 0.13
N VAL A 73 -3.13 -1.24 -0.46
CA VAL A 73 -3.64 -1.20 -1.84
C VAL A 73 -2.56 -0.85 -2.87
N ARG A 74 -1.31 -0.67 -2.46
CA ARG A 74 -0.23 -0.36 -3.41
C ARG A 74 0.04 -1.53 -4.36
N ARG A 75 0.51 -1.19 -5.58
CA ARG A 75 0.87 -2.14 -6.64
C ARG A 75 1.67 -3.35 -6.15
N ALA A 76 2.73 -3.15 -5.37
CA ALA A 76 3.58 -4.23 -4.87
C ALA A 76 2.78 -5.24 -4.02
N THR A 77 1.87 -4.77 -3.17
CA THR A 77 1.03 -5.63 -2.33
C THR A 77 0.07 -6.46 -3.17
N LEU A 78 -0.56 -5.85 -4.17
CA LEU A 78 -1.46 -6.54 -5.10
C LEU A 78 -0.72 -7.54 -5.96
N ALA A 79 0.46 -7.19 -6.48
CA ALA A 79 1.31 -8.10 -7.23
C ALA A 79 1.72 -9.33 -6.42
N ASP A 80 1.99 -9.17 -5.11
CA ASP A 80 2.27 -10.29 -4.22
C ASP A 80 1.05 -11.20 -4.01
N ILE A 81 -0.15 -10.63 -3.90
CA ILE A 81 -1.40 -11.41 -3.86
C ILE A 81 -1.59 -12.17 -5.18
N ALA A 82 -1.37 -11.51 -6.32
CA ALA A 82 -1.43 -12.13 -7.63
C ALA A 82 -0.48 -13.34 -7.74
N ARG A 83 0.75 -13.21 -7.23
CA ARG A 83 1.74 -14.32 -7.21
C ARG A 83 1.28 -15.47 -6.31
N GLN A 84 0.75 -15.18 -5.12
CA GLN A 84 0.20 -16.20 -4.22
C GLN A 84 -0.94 -16.98 -4.89
N LEU A 85 -1.75 -16.32 -5.71
CA LEU A 85 -2.82 -16.93 -6.50
C LEU A 85 -2.31 -17.52 -7.83
N SER A 86 -1.04 -17.27 -8.18
CA SER A 86 -0.40 -17.63 -9.46
C SER A 86 -1.18 -17.11 -10.66
N LEU A 87 -1.65 -15.85 -10.62
CA LEU A 87 -2.49 -15.28 -11.68
C LEU A 87 -1.76 -15.19 -13.02
N GLY A 88 -0.44 -14.97 -13.01
CA GLY A 88 0.37 -14.90 -14.22
C GLY A 88 0.22 -16.10 -15.17
N ASP A 89 -0.03 -17.31 -14.61
CA ASP A 89 -0.24 -18.55 -15.37
C ASP A 89 -1.53 -18.53 -16.21
N PHE A 90 -2.46 -17.64 -15.90
CA PHE A 90 -3.80 -17.60 -16.49
C PHE A 90 -4.05 -16.35 -17.32
N MET A 91 -3.08 -15.40 -17.34
CA MET A 91 -3.23 -14.16 -18.10
C MET A 91 -3.30 -14.38 -19.59
N VAL A 92 -4.24 -13.70 -20.23
CA VAL A 92 -4.40 -13.65 -21.70
C VAL A 92 -3.81 -12.34 -22.20
N MET A 93 -2.80 -12.42 -23.06
CA MET A 93 -2.03 -11.26 -23.53
C MET A 93 -1.75 -11.34 -25.01
N GLY A 94 -1.51 -10.19 -25.64
CA GLY A 94 -0.97 -10.12 -26.98
C GLY A 94 0.45 -10.69 -27.06
N PRO A 95 0.88 -11.18 -28.26
CA PRO A 95 2.16 -11.88 -28.43
C PRO A 95 3.39 -11.05 -28.02
N GLY A 96 3.33 -9.73 -28.19
CA GLY A 96 4.41 -8.81 -27.79
C GLY A 96 4.59 -8.74 -26.29
N GLU A 97 3.50 -8.56 -25.56
CA GLU A 97 3.48 -8.47 -24.10
C GLU A 97 3.87 -9.80 -23.46
N LEU A 98 3.39 -10.91 -24.03
CA LEU A 98 3.74 -12.25 -23.56
C LEU A 98 5.25 -12.51 -23.70
N ARG A 99 5.86 -12.16 -24.84
CA ARG A 99 7.31 -12.33 -25.07
C ARG A 99 8.17 -11.45 -24.18
N SER A 100 7.68 -10.26 -23.79
CA SER A 100 8.40 -9.35 -22.87
C SER A 100 8.25 -9.72 -21.40
N GLY A 101 7.60 -10.84 -21.05
CA GLY A 101 7.40 -11.29 -19.70
C GLY A 101 6.32 -10.51 -18.93
N GLY A 102 5.35 -9.92 -19.64
CA GLY A 102 4.27 -9.13 -19.05
C GLY A 102 3.51 -9.86 -17.95
N PHE A 103 3.33 -11.17 -18.05
CA PHE A 103 2.66 -12.02 -17.07
C PHE A 103 3.30 -12.05 -15.69
N ALA A 104 4.56 -11.62 -15.55
CA ALA A 104 5.28 -11.53 -14.27
C ALA A 104 5.43 -10.09 -13.76
N ARG A 105 5.03 -9.09 -14.55
CA ARG A 105 5.21 -7.68 -14.27
C ARG A 105 4.23 -7.21 -13.19
N ASP A 106 4.72 -6.50 -12.17
CA ASP A 106 3.92 -6.04 -11.03
C ASP A 106 2.69 -5.25 -11.44
N SER A 107 2.79 -4.35 -12.44
CA SER A 107 1.65 -3.58 -12.91
C SER A 107 0.55 -4.46 -13.48
N VAL A 108 0.90 -5.44 -14.31
CA VAL A 108 -0.07 -6.35 -14.91
C VAL A 108 -0.73 -7.25 -13.88
N LEU A 109 0.06 -7.72 -12.92
CA LEU A 109 -0.42 -8.57 -11.83
C LEU A 109 -1.34 -7.81 -10.87
N SER A 110 -1.01 -6.56 -10.52
CA SER A 110 -1.88 -5.72 -9.69
C SER A 110 -3.22 -5.46 -10.37
N ASP A 111 -3.19 -5.02 -11.63
CA ASP A 111 -4.37 -4.69 -12.41
C ASP A 111 -5.29 -5.92 -12.56
N ALA A 112 -4.70 -7.12 -12.70
CA ALA A 112 -5.46 -8.37 -12.75
C ALA A 112 -6.16 -8.70 -11.42
N VAL A 113 -5.55 -8.44 -10.26
CA VAL A 113 -6.22 -8.61 -8.94
C VAL A 113 -7.42 -7.69 -8.83
N GLU A 114 -7.25 -6.41 -9.16
CA GLU A 114 -8.34 -5.45 -9.13
C GLU A 114 -9.45 -5.86 -10.11
N ALA A 115 -9.09 -6.27 -11.32
CA ALA A 115 -10.08 -6.74 -12.29
C ALA A 115 -10.86 -7.98 -11.80
N ILE A 116 -10.21 -8.93 -11.12
CA ILE A 116 -10.88 -10.09 -10.53
C ILE A 116 -11.82 -9.65 -9.40
N ILE A 117 -11.43 -8.67 -8.57
CA ILE A 117 -12.32 -8.10 -7.55
C ILE A 117 -13.56 -7.49 -8.20
N GLY A 118 -13.39 -6.70 -9.26
CA GLY A 118 -14.49 -6.13 -10.03
C GLY A 118 -15.40 -7.19 -10.64
N ALA A 119 -14.82 -8.26 -11.18
CA ALA A 119 -15.56 -9.40 -11.74
C ALA A 119 -16.38 -10.13 -10.65
N ILE A 120 -15.78 -10.42 -9.48
CA ILE A 120 -16.47 -11.06 -8.35
C ILE A 120 -17.62 -10.17 -7.85
N PHE A 121 -17.40 -8.84 -7.81
CA PHE A 121 -18.46 -7.90 -7.42
C PHE A 121 -19.65 -7.93 -8.38
N ILE A 122 -19.41 -7.96 -9.69
CA ILE A 122 -20.49 -8.05 -10.69
C ILE A 122 -21.23 -9.37 -10.57
N ASP A 123 -20.51 -10.47 -10.38
CA ASP A 123 -21.06 -11.84 -10.36
C ASP A 123 -21.79 -12.17 -9.05
N GLY A 124 -21.26 -11.73 -7.90
CA GLY A 124 -21.73 -12.15 -6.57
C GLY A 124 -22.10 -11.03 -5.61
N GLY A 125 -21.91 -9.77 -5.99
CA GLY A 125 -22.20 -8.61 -5.16
C GLY A 125 -21.10 -8.27 -4.15
N LEU A 126 -21.35 -7.17 -3.38
CA LEU A 126 -20.35 -6.59 -2.48
C LEU A 126 -19.96 -7.54 -1.34
N ASP A 127 -20.91 -8.18 -0.70
CA ASP A 127 -20.63 -9.10 0.44
C ASP A 127 -19.73 -10.26 0.06
N VAL A 128 -19.84 -10.75 -1.18
CA VAL A 128 -18.99 -11.82 -1.69
C VAL A 128 -17.59 -11.28 -2.00
N ALA A 129 -17.50 -10.14 -2.68
CA ALA A 129 -16.23 -9.49 -2.98
C ALA A 129 -15.46 -9.16 -1.70
N GLU A 130 -16.11 -8.59 -0.68
CA GLU A 130 -15.54 -8.31 0.63
C GLU A 130 -14.94 -9.56 1.28
N LYS A 131 -15.70 -10.65 1.36
CA LYS A 131 -15.22 -11.92 1.93
C LYS A 131 -13.97 -12.44 1.22
N LYS A 132 -13.86 -12.25 -0.12
CA LYS A 132 -12.68 -12.71 -0.87
C LYS A 132 -11.49 -11.78 -0.66
N ILE A 133 -11.68 -10.47 -0.67
CA ILE A 133 -10.65 -9.50 -0.33
C ILE A 133 -10.09 -9.80 1.07
N LEU A 134 -10.93 -9.90 2.08
CA LEU A 134 -10.50 -10.17 3.45
C LEU A 134 -9.76 -11.52 3.59
N LEU A 135 -10.17 -12.54 2.84
CA LEU A 135 -9.47 -13.81 2.79
C LEU A 135 -8.04 -13.67 2.24
N TRP A 136 -7.85 -12.95 1.12
CA TRP A 136 -6.54 -12.76 0.51
C TRP A 136 -5.64 -11.83 1.32
N TYR A 137 -6.23 -10.91 2.07
CA TYR A 137 -5.51 -9.95 2.94
C TYR A 137 -5.28 -10.45 4.37
N LYS A 138 -5.81 -11.63 4.75
CA LYS A 138 -5.82 -12.10 6.14
C LYS A 138 -4.46 -11.99 6.85
N ALA A 139 -3.40 -12.50 6.25
CA ALA A 139 -2.05 -12.44 6.83
C ALA A 139 -1.57 -10.99 6.98
N ARG A 140 -1.71 -10.17 5.93
CA ARG A 140 -1.30 -8.77 5.93
C ARG A 140 -2.07 -7.94 6.95
N LEU A 141 -3.37 -8.17 7.07
CA LEU A 141 -4.20 -7.51 8.08
C LEU A 141 -3.79 -7.93 9.49
N SER A 142 -3.44 -9.20 9.74
CA SER A 142 -3.03 -9.66 11.07
C SER A 142 -1.72 -9.02 11.57
N GLU A 143 -0.82 -8.68 10.66
CA GLU A 143 0.48 -8.06 10.94
C GLU A 143 0.41 -6.53 11.11
N LEU A 144 -0.74 -5.91 10.78
CA LEU A 144 -0.88 -4.46 10.92
C LEU A 144 -0.86 -4.00 12.36
N SER A 145 -0.05 -2.99 12.63
CA SER A 145 -0.05 -2.28 13.90
C SER A 145 -0.06 -0.76 13.67
N LEU A 146 -0.65 0.00 14.60
CA LEU A 146 -0.62 1.46 14.56
C LEU A 146 0.81 2.01 14.69
N SER A 147 1.72 1.27 15.35
CA SER A 147 3.13 1.65 15.43
C SER A 147 3.82 1.70 14.06
N GLU A 148 3.33 0.97 13.06
CA GLU A 148 3.79 1.13 11.69
C GLU A 148 3.27 2.41 11.01
N ALA A 149 2.09 2.88 11.40
CA ALA A 149 1.53 4.16 10.96
C ALA A 149 2.14 5.36 11.71
N GLU A 150 2.66 5.14 12.92
CA GLU A 150 3.37 6.14 13.72
C GLU A 150 4.79 6.45 13.20
N ARG A 151 5.29 5.69 12.21
CA ARG A 151 6.64 5.90 11.65
C ARG A 151 6.83 7.20 10.89
N ASP A 152 5.80 8.00 10.70
CA ASP A 152 5.95 9.33 10.12
C ASP A 152 5.97 10.44 11.21
N ALA A 153 7.03 10.41 12.00
CA ALA A 153 7.25 11.44 13.01
C ALA A 153 7.41 12.84 12.39
N LYS A 154 7.86 12.92 11.13
CA LYS A 154 7.94 14.20 10.40
C LYS A 154 6.56 14.81 10.19
N SER A 155 5.58 14.03 9.74
CA SER A 155 4.21 14.51 9.58
C SER A 155 3.60 14.91 10.93
N LYS A 156 3.83 14.12 11.98
CA LYS A 156 3.33 14.46 13.33
C LYS A 156 3.90 15.80 13.83
N LEU A 157 5.21 16.02 13.65
CA LEU A 157 5.85 17.29 14.00
C LEU A 157 5.31 18.44 13.16
N GLN A 158 5.13 18.23 11.86
CA GLN A 158 4.55 19.21 10.94
C GLN A 158 3.12 19.59 11.37
N GLU A 159 2.25 18.62 11.60
CA GLU A 159 0.87 18.84 12.08
C GLU A 159 0.85 19.61 13.40
N TYR A 160 1.74 19.26 14.35
CA TYR A 160 1.86 19.96 15.62
C TYR A 160 2.24 21.43 15.45
N LEU A 161 3.23 21.72 14.60
CA LEU A 161 3.67 23.09 14.33
C LEU A 161 2.61 23.89 13.57
N GLN A 162 1.96 23.31 12.57
CA GLN A 162 0.86 23.93 11.83
C GLN A 162 -0.33 24.28 12.73
N ALA A 163 -0.71 23.39 13.65
CA ALA A 163 -1.78 23.64 14.61
C ALA A 163 -1.48 24.84 15.54
N LYS A 164 -0.19 25.19 15.72
CA LYS A 164 0.27 26.36 16.48
C LYS A 164 0.57 27.58 15.60
N GLY A 165 0.33 27.50 14.28
CA GLY A 165 0.64 28.59 13.35
C GLY A 165 2.14 28.83 13.15
N LEU A 166 3.00 27.85 13.47
CA LEU A 166 4.45 27.93 13.37
C LEU A 166 4.98 27.43 12.02
N PRO A 167 6.16 27.91 11.57
CA PRO A 167 6.82 27.43 10.36
C PRO A 167 7.13 25.93 10.43
N LEU A 168 7.23 25.31 9.24
CA LEU A 168 7.60 23.90 9.12
C LEU A 168 9.01 23.65 9.66
N PRO A 169 9.27 22.43 10.21
CA PRO A 169 10.57 22.09 10.73
C PRO A 169 11.59 21.97 9.57
N ARG A 170 12.82 22.37 9.83
CA ARG A 170 13.94 22.23 8.88
C ARG A 170 14.78 21.01 9.24
N TYR A 171 15.26 20.30 8.22
CA TYR A 171 16.13 19.14 8.37
C TYR A 171 17.40 19.35 7.55
N GLU A 172 18.54 19.28 8.22
CA GLU A 172 19.85 19.46 7.61
C GLU A 172 20.73 18.23 7.91
N VAL A 173 21.42 17.71 6.89
CA VAL A 173 22.42 16.66 7.07
C VAL A 173 23.67 17.32 7.57
N ILE A 174 24.06 17.03 8.80
CA ILE A 174 25.24 17.62 9.46
C ILE A 174 26.49 16.81 9.17
N ASP A 175 26.36 15.47 9.08
CA ASP A 175 27.48 14.57 8.83
C ASP A 175 27.02 13.30 8.12
N ILE A 176 27.95 12.71 7.35
CA ILE A 176 27.81 11.38 6.74
C ILE A 176 29.09 10.61 7.03
N SER A 177 29.01 9.61 7.89
CA SER A 177 30.13 8.77 8.31
C SER A 177 29.95 7.32 7.83
N GLY A 178 31.03 6.55 7.85
CA GLY A 178 31.04 5.13 7.45
C GLY A 178 31.43 4.88 5.98
N LEU A 179 31.59 3.60 5.62
CA LEU A 179 31.91 3.17 4.26
C LEU A 179 30.65 3.20 3.37
N ASP A 180 30.81 3.27 2.05
CA ASP A 180 29.71 3.42 1.06
C ASP A 180 28.50 2.49 1.27
N HIS A 181 28.70 1.30 1.81
CA HIS A 181 27.63 0.30 2.05
C HIS A 181 27.13 0.29 3.51
N GLU A 182 27.74 1.08 4.40
CA GLU A 182 27.39 1.20 5.82
C GLU A 182 27.31 2.66 6.29
N GLN A 183 26.89 3.58 5.42
CA GLN A 183 26.79 4.99 5.73
C GLN A 183 25.82 5.27 6.87
N ILE A 184 26.21 6.15 7.78
CA ILE A 184 25.40 6.70 8.84
C ILE A 184 25.23 8.20 8.58
N PHE A 185 23.98 8.64 8.47
CA PHE A 185 23.60 10.03 8.27
C PHE A 185 23.24 10.63 9.62
N THR A 186 23.90 11.72 10.01
CA THR A 186 23.52 12.55 11.16
C THR A 186 22.71 13.73 10.66
N VAL A 187 21.47 13.88 11.14
CA VAL A 187 20.54 14.94 10.74
C VAL A 187 20.16 15.78 11.93
N ALA A 188 20.19 17.10 11.75
CA ALA A 188 19.63 18.09 12.68
C ALA A 188 18.18 18.43 12.27
N CYS A 189 17.27 18.40 13.24
CA CYS A 189 15.92 18.92 13.13
C CYS A 189 15.81 20.22 13.92
N SER A 190 15.43 21.31 13.28
CA SER A 190 15.27 22.64 13.91
C SER A 190 13.86 23.19 13.70
N SER A 191 13.36 23.94 14.67
CA SER A 191 12.10 24.66 14.63
C SER A 191 12.16 25.81 15.63
N GLU A 192 11.38 26.88 15.42
CA GLU A 192 11.32 28.04 16.30
C GLU A 192 10.90 27.72 17.74
N ILE A 193 10.18 26.62 17.95
CA ILE A 193 9.71 26.19 19.29
C ILE A 193 10.71 25.30 20.02
N LEU A 194 11.73 24.81 19.32
CA LEU A 194 12.78 23.98 19.93
C LEU A 194 13.92 24.88 20.43
N PRO A 195 14.39 24.71 21.69
CA PRO A 195 15.47 25.55 22.24
C PRO A 195 16.79 25.35 21.49
N GLU A 196 17.00 24.17 20.94
CA GLU A 196 18.18 23.81 20.14
C GLU A 196 17.81 22.74 19.10
N SER A 197 18.67 22.56 18.10
CA SER A 197 18.47 21.55 17.05
C SER A 197 18.61 20.14 17.62
N ILE A 198 17.65 19.28 17.31
CA ILE A 198 17.65 17.88 17.75
C ILE A 198 18.38 17.04 16.71
N LEU A 199 19.45 16.37 17.15
CA LEU A 199 20.26 15.49 16.30
C LEU A 199 19.78 14.05 16.38
N ALA A 200 19.83 13.35 15.23
CA ALA A 200 19.61 11.91 15.20
C ALA A 200 20.34 11.25 14.04
N GLU A 201 20.69 9.98 14.24
CA GLU A 201 21.43 9.17 13.26
C GLU A 201 20.56 8.09 12.64
N GLY A 202 20.87 7.76 11.38
CA GLY A 202 20.19 6.68 10.64
C GLY A 202 20.99 6.16 9.47
N ARG A 203 20.73 4.92 9.06
CA ARG A 203 21.33 4.28 7.87
C ARG A 203 20.89 4.89 6.52
N SER A 204 20.07 5.91 6.56
CA SER A 204 19.72 6.76 5.42
C SER A 204 19.27 8.10 5.95
N ARG A 205 19.37 9.16 5.12
CA ARG A 205 18.85 10.49 5.41
C ARG A 205 17.41 10.44 5.92
N ARG A 206 16.53 9.70 5.24
CA ARG A 206 15.12 9.56 5.62
C ARG A 206 14.93 8.96 7.02
N ILE A 207 15.73 7.93 7.38
CA ILE A 207 15.66 7.29 8.70
C ILE A 207 16.14 8.27 9.79
N ALA A 208 17.22 9.00 9.53
CA ALA A 208 17.75 10.00 10.46
C ALA A 208 16.75 11.14 10.68
N GLU A 209 16.15 11.70 9.62
CA GLU A 209 15.11 12.72 9.69
C GLU A 209 13.90 12.26 10.51
N GLN A 210 13.42 11.03 10.31
CA GLN A 210 12.30 10.47 11.09
C GLN A 210 12.63 10.32 12.58
N LYS A 211 13.86 9.90 12.90
CA LYS A 211 14.30 9.80 14.29
C LYS A 211 14.41 11.17 14.96
N ALA A 212 15.00 12.16 14.27
CA ALA A 212 15.10 13.52 14.77
C ALA A 212 13.70 14.13 15.03
N ALA A 213 12.77 13.96 14.09
CA ALA A 213 11.39 14.37 14.24
C ALA A 213 10.70 13.68 15.43
N LYS A 214 10.94 12.40 15.65
CA LYS A 214 10.37 11.65 16.77
C LYS A 214 10.85 12.19 18.11
N LEU A 215 12.13 12.50 18.22
CA LEU A 215 12.70 13.11 19.42
C LEU A 215 12.14 14.53 19.65
N ALA A 216 11.98 15.32 18.56
CA ALA A 216 11.38 16.65 18.62
C ALA A 216 9.93 16.59 19.12
N VAL A 217 9.12 15.68 18.60
CA VAL A 217 7.73 15.48 19.08
C VAL A 217 7.72 15.08 20.55
N ALA A 218 8.58 14.13 20.96
CA ALA A 218 8.66 13.68 22.34
C ALA A 218 9.04 14.83 23.31
N PHE A 219 9.98 15.67 22.90
CA PHE A 219 10.36 16.88 23.67
C PHE A 219 9.18 17.84 23.84
N LEU A 220 8.45 18.11 22.75
CA LEU A 220 7.31 19.04 22.77
C LEU A 220 6.08 18.49 23.54
N GLU A 221 5.92 17.16 23.61
CA GLU A 221 4.85 16.51 24.38
C GLU A 221 5.12 16.47 25.90
N GLN A 222 6.39 16.50 26.30
CA GLN A 222 6.76 16.51 27.73
C GLN A 222 6.61 17.91 28.39
N GLY A 223 6.46 18.96 27.58
CA GLY A 223 6.43 20.35 28.02
C GLY A 223 7.80 20.84 28.48
N PRO A 224 8.02 22.17 28.56
CA PRO A 224 9.20 22.75 29.19
C PRO A 224 9.21 22.52 30.66
#